data_80b9ecc08505c8aa450db85a9db56611
#
_entry.id   80b9ecc08505c8aa450db85a9db56611
#
_cell.length_a   1.000
_cell.length_b   1.000
_cell.length_c   1.000
_cell.angle_alpha   90.00
_cell.angle_beta   90.00
_cell.angle_gamma   90.00
#
_symmetry.space_group_name_H-M   'P 1'
#
loop_
_entity.id
_entity.type
_entity.pdbx_description
1 polymer ?
#
loop_
_entity_poly.entity_id
_entity_poly.type
_entity_poly.pdbx_seq_one_letter_code
_entity_poly.pdbx_strand_id
1 'polypeptide(L)'
;MDQEARQATVKTLDMGIVLALVAMDVIARLLPHAPNFTPVAASALFAGVLLGSRLLALTVPLAAMGLSDSVIGFYDWHVMVAVYVALALPAVLGWFAKSSSRRILVLPLAVVSSVIFFVMTNFAVWMSSGMYPHDVAGLLKCYVAAIPFFQNTLMGDTFWTIALFGTVAIWQAAGSPRNNPRVV
;
A
#
# COMPACT_ATOMS: atom_id res chain seq x y z
N MET A 1 -1.35 1.89 -35.51
CA MET A 1 -1.12 2.69 -34.28
C MET A 1 0.33 2.48 -33.94
N ASP A 2 1.14 3.53 -34.09
CA ASP A 2 2.59 3.47 -34.00
C ASP A 2 3.03 3.12 -32.58
N GLN A 3 4.20 2.49 -32.44
CA GLN A 3 4.75 2.08 -31.15
C GLN A 3 4.85 3.27 -30.17
N GLU A 4 5.18 4.45 -30.66
CA GLU A 4 5.26 5.67 -29.86
C GLU A 4 3.90 6.10 -29.30
N ALA A 5 2.84 6.06 -30.10
CA ALA A 5 1.49 6.37 -29.63
C ALA A 5 1.00 5.38 -28.56
N ARG A 6 1.34 4.10 -28.71
CA ARG A 6 1.03 3.06 -27.72
C ARG A 6 1.78 3.25 -26.40
N GLN A 7 3.07 3.60 -26.49
CA GLN A 7 3.87 3.88 -25.29
C GLN A 7 3.40 5.15 -24.57
N ALA A 8 3.03 6.19 -25.32
CA ALA A 8 2.46 7.41 -24.75
C ALA A 8 1.14 7.13 -24.02
N THR A 9 0.26 6.34 -24.62
CA THR A 9 -1.02 5.94 -24.00
C THR A 9 -0.80 5.16 -22.70
N VAL A 10 0.13 4.20 -22.66
CA VAL A 10 0.46 3.42 -21.45
C VAL A 10 0.99 4.33 -20.35
N LYS A 11 1.91 5.25 -20.67
CA LYS A 11 2.45 6.21 -19.68
C LYS A 11 1.37 7.13 -19.12
N THR A 12 0.44 7.58 -19.94
CA THR A 12 -0.68 8.45 -19.52
C THR A 12 -1.61 7.69 -18.58
N LEU A 13 -1.92 6.42 -18.87
CA LEU A 13 -2.73 5.57 -18.01
C LEU A 13 -2.05 5.29 -16.67
N ASP A 14 -0.76 4.96 -16.69
CA ASP A 14 0.01 4.73 -15.46
C ASP A 14 0.01 5.99 -14.57
N MET A 15 0.19 7.19 -15.17
CA MET A 15 0.13 8.45 -14.44
C MET A 15 -1.26 8.72 -13.86
N GLY A 16 -2.32 8.44 -14.62
CA GLY A 16 -3.71 8.55 -14.12
C GLY A 16 -3.96 7.65 -12.92
N ILE A 17 -3.47 6.40 -12.95
CA ILE A 17 -3.57 5.47 -11.83
C ILE A 17 -2.80 6.02 -10.61
N VAL A 18 -1.57 6.49 -10.79
CA VAL A 18 -0.78 7.08 -9.69
C VAL A 18 -1.52 8.23 -9.04
N LEU A 19 -2.03 9.17 -9.82
CA LEU A 19 -2.77 10.33 -9.29
C LEU A 19 -4.03 9.92 -8.54
N ALA A 20 -4.78 8.94 -9.07
CA ALA A 20 -5.99 8.44 -8.42
C ALA A 20 -5.67 7.75 -7.08
N LEU A 21 -4.64 6.91 -7.03
CA LEU A 21 -4.22 6.22 -5.81
C LEU A 21 -3.71 7.22 -4.76
N VAL A 22 -2.85 8.16 -5.15
CA VAL A 22 -2.34 9.22 -4.24
C VAL A 22 -3.49 10.07 -3.70
N ALA A 23 -4.42 10.49 -4.55
CA ALA A 23 -5.58 11.26 -4.10
C ALA A 23 -6.46 10.47 -3.12
N MET A 24 -6.73 9.21 -3.41
CA MET A 24 -7.50 8.32 -2.52
C MET A 24 -6.79 8.16 -1.17
N ASP A 25 -5.49 7.91 -1.16
CA ASP A 25 -4.70 7.72 0.04
C ASP A 25 -4.66 9.00 0.90
N VAL A 26 -4.44 10.16 0.27
CA VAL A 26 -4.44 11.47 0.97
C VAL A 26 -5.82 11.75 1.56
N ILE A 27 -6.88 11.59 0.79
CA ILE A 27 -8.25 11.81 1.27
C ILE A 27 -8.57 10.88 2.44
N ALA A 28 -8.26 9.58 2.31
CA ALA A 28 -8.53 8.62 3.37
C ALA A 28 -7.74 8.93 4.66
N ARG A 29 -6.51 9.46 4.55
CA ARG A 29 -5.69 9.85 5.70
C ARG A 29 -6.17 11.14 6.38
N LEU A 30 -6.79 12.06 5.63
CA LEU A 30 -7.31 13.32 6.16
C LEU A 30 -8.71 13.19 6.74
N LEU A 31 -9.48 12.17 6.35
CA LEU A 31 -10.80 11.90 6.91
C LEU A 31 -10.70 11.16 8.25
N PRO A 32 -11.68 11.31 9.16
CA PRO A 32 -11.73 10.54 10.39
C PRO A 32 -11.79 9.03 10.12
N HIS A 33 -10.82 8.28 10.65
CA HIS A 33 -10.73 6.81 10.50
C HIS A 33 -10.09 6.18 11.73
N ALA A 34 -10.22 4.86 11.88
CA ALA A 34 -9.51 4.13 12.92
C ALA A 34 -7.99 4.24 12.71
N PRO A 35 -7.19 4.37 13.77
CA PRO A 35 -5.74 4.47 13.65
C PRO A 35 -5.17 3.34 12.78
N ASN A 36 -4.30 3.69 11.83
CA ASN A 36 -3.67 2.77 10.86
C ASN A 36 -4.63 2.07 9.87
N PHE A 37 -5.93 2.36 9.86
CA PHE A 37 -6.87 1.82 8.87
C PHE A 37 -6.88 2.72 7.64
N THR A 38 -5.84 2.62 6.80
CA THR A 38 -5.67 3.46 5.60
C THR A 38 -5.36 2.60 4.36
N PRO A 39 -5.63 3.09 3.13
CA PRO A 39 -5.34 2.34 1.91
C PRO A 39 -3.87 2.33 1.49
N VAL A 40 -2.97 3.10 2.12
CA VAL A 40 -1.63 3.40 1.61
C VAL A 40 -0.80 2.15 1.28
N ALA A 41 -0.75 1.15 2.18
CA ALA A 41 0.00 -0.08 1.93
C ALA A 41 -0.63 -0.92 0.80
N ALA A 42 -1.96 -0.99 0.77
CA ALA A 42 -2.70 -1.69 -0.30
C ALA A 42 -2.52 -1.00 -1.66
N SER A 43 -2.55 0.34 -1.70
CA SER A 43 -2.27 1.15 -2.89
C SER A 43 -0.84 0.97 -3.39
N ALA A 44 0.13 0.92 -2.49
CA ALA A 44 1.53 0.64 -2.82
C ALA A 44 1.68 -0.76 -3.44
N LEU A 45 1.07 -1.78 -2.82
CA LEU A 45 1.07 -3.15 -3.34
C LEU A 45 0.40 -3.22 -4.72
N PHE A 46 -0.75 -2.57 -4.87
CA PHE A 46 -1.50 -2.49 -6.12
C PHE A 46 -0.68 -1.82 -7.23
N ALA A 47 -0.06 -0.69 -6.93
CA ALA A 47 0.84 0.01 -7.84
C ALA A 47 2.02 -0.87 -8.27
N GLY A 48 2.63 -1.59 -7.33
CA GLY A 48 3.71 -2.54 -7.61
C GLY A 48 3.33 -3.66 -8.57
N VAL A 49 2.08 -4.16 -8.45
CA VAL A 49 1.56 -5.22 -9.33
C VAL A 49 1.19 -4.69 -10.71
N LEU A 50 0.54 -3.53 -10.79
CA LEU A 50 -0.07 -3.06 -12.04
C LEU A 50 0.83 -2.15 -12.88
N LEU A 51 1.55 -1.23 -12.25
CA LEU A 51 2.30 -0.21 -13.00
C LEU A 51 3.50 -0.79 -13.75
N GLY A 52 3.76 -0.25 -14.93
CA GLY A 52 4.91 -0.62 -15.75
C GLY A 52 6.24 -0.18 -15.13
N SER A 53 6.26 0.97 -14.48
CA SER A 53 7.44 1.58 -13.87
C SER A 53 7.51 1.32 -12.36
N ARG A 54 8.65 0.78 -11.91
CA ARG A 54 8.94 0.57 -10.48
C ARG A 54 9.02 1.89 -9.71
N LEU A 55 9.58 2.93 -10.34
CA LEU A 55 9.68 4.25 -9.72
C LEU A 55 8.30 4.85 -9.51
N LEU A 56 7.40 4.77 -10.50
CA LEU A 56 6.02 5.23 -10.34
C LEU A 56 5.28 4.48 -9.25
N ALA A 57 5.53 3.18 -9.08
CA ALA A 57 4.92 2.43 -7.99
C ALA A 57 5.36 2.93 -6.61
N LEU A 58 6.63 3.28 -6.45
CA LEU A 58 7.16 3.84 -5.20
C LEU A 58 6.68 5.28 -4.94
N THR A 59 6.38 6.06 -5.99
CA THR A 59 5.87 7.42 -5.77
C THR A 59 4.49 7.43 -5.13
N VAL A 60 3.67 6.38 -5.28
CA VAL A 60 2.33 6.33 -4.69
C VAL A 60 2.37 6.47 -3.17
N PRO A 61 2.99 5.57 -2.40
CA PRO A 61 3.02 5.70 -0.94
C PRO A 61 3.81 6.91 -0.48
N LEU A 62 4.93 7.25 -1.13
CA LEU A 62 5.78 8.36 -0.72
C LEU A 62 5.10 9.71 -0.93
N ALA A 63 4.43 9.92 -2.06
CA ALA A 63 3.70 11.15 -2.33
C ALA A 63 2.45 11.25 -1.43
N ALA A 64 1.72 10.15 -1.23
CA ALA A 64 0.56 10.13 -0.35
C ALA A 64 0.94 10.51 1.09
N MET A 65 2.02 9.93 1.62
CA MET A 65 2.53 10.25 2.95
C MET A 65 3.00 11.70 3.03
N GLY A 66 3.86 12.13 2.12
CA GLY A 66 4.41 13.49 2.14
C GLY A 66 3.34 14.57 2.06
N LEU A 67 2.35 14.39 1.16
CA LEU A 67 1.24 15.35 1.03
C LEU A 67 0.33 15.35 2.26
N SER A 68 -0.04 14.19 2.78
CA SER A 68 -0.92 14.13 3.96
C SER A 68 -0.21 14.60 5.24
N ASP A 69 1.06 14.24 5.46
CA ASP A 69 1.82 14.67 6.64
C ASP A 69 2.12 16.17 6.61
N SER A 70 2.20 16.80 5.43
CA SER A 70 2.28 18.26 5.35
C SER A 70 1.04 18.98 5.89
N VAL A 71 -0.11 18.32 5.93
CA VAL A 71 -1.38 18.84 6.46
C VAL A 71 -1.61 18.39 7.90
N ILE A 72 -1.36 17.10 8.21
CA ILE A 72 -1.58 16.52 9.54
C ILE A 72 -0.52 17.02 10.54
N GLY A 73 0.70 17.26 10.08
CA GLY A 73 1.87 17.60 10.87
C GLY A 73 2.93 16.51 10.87
N PHE A 74 4.17 16.93 11.05
CA PHE A 74 5.33 16.03 11.14
C PHE A 74 5.53 15.57 12.58
N TYR A 75 6.13 14.40 12.74
CA TYR A 75 6.43 13.76 14.02
C TYR A 75 7.91 13.37 14.10
N ASP A 76 8.33 12.60 15.09
CA ASP A 76 9.74 12.18 15.23
C ASP A 76 10.28 11.63 13.91
N TRP A 77 11.40 12.16 13.44
CA TRP A 77 11.91 11.87 12.10
C TRP A 77 12.37 10.42 11.93
N HIS A 78 12.86 9.75 12.99
CA HIS A 78 13.27 8.36 12.94
C HIS A 78 12.06 7.46 12.73
N VAL A 79 10.98 7.74 13.48
CA VAL A 79 9.71 7.03 13.31
C VAL A 79 9.13 7.32 11.93
N MET A 80 9.18 8.58 11.47
CA MET A 80 8.70 8.97 10.14
C MET A 80 9.43 8.21 9.03
N VAL A 81 10.76 8.12 9.07
CA VAL A 81 11.55 7.35 8.09
C VAL A 81 11.15 5.88 8.12
N ALA A 82 11.01 5.28 9.31
CA ALA A 82 10.58 3.88 9.42
C ALA A 82 9.19 3.64 8.82
N VAL A 83 8.23 4.56 9.05
CA VAL A 83 6.88 4.51 8.47
C VAL A 83 6.92 4.62 6.94
N TYR A 84 7.66 5.58 6.39
CA TYR A 84 7.76 5.79 4.94
C TYR A 84 8.40 4.59 4.25
N VAL A 85 9.48 4.05 4.82
CA VAL A 85 10.13 2.84 4.29
C VAL A 85 9.19 1.64 4.37
N ALA A 86 8.54 1.42 5.52
CA ALA A 86 7.61 0.31 5.70
C ALA A 86 6.42 0.37 4.74
N LEU A 87 5.89 1.57 4.44
CA LEU A 87 4.80 1.77 3.48
C LEU A 87 5.24 1.74 2.02
N ALA A 88 6.53 1.92 1.73
CA ALA A 88 7.07 1.74 0.38
C ALA A 88 7.35 0.27 0.04
N LEU A 89 7.62 -0.58 1.03
CA LEU A 89 7.92 -2.00 0.84
C LEU A 89 6.80 -2.79 0.13
N PRO A 90 5.50 -2.57 0.39
CA PRO A 90 4.44 -3.23 -0.36
C PRO A 90 4.54 -3.03 -1.88
N ALA A 91 4.98 -1.86 -2.36
CA ALA A 91 5.21 -1.65 -3.79
C ALA A 91 6.30 -2.58 -4.33
N VAL A 92 7.37 -2.80 -3.56
CA VAL A 92 8.44 -3.74 -3.91
C VAL A 92 7.93 -5.18 -3.89
N LEU A 93 7.15 -5.55 -2.87
CA LEU A 93 6.53 -6.87 -2.76
C LEU A 93 5.57 -7.14 -3.93
N GLY A 94 4.85 -6.11 -4.39
CA GLY A 94 3.96 -6.19 -5.55
C GLY A 94 4.67 -6.63 -6.83
N TRP A 95 5.96 -6.33 -7.00
CA TRP A 95 6.73 -6.76 -8.17
C TRP A 95 6.81 -8.29 -8.29
N PHE A 96 6.80 -9.00 -7.15
CA PHE A 96 6.80 -10.48 -7.14
C PHE A 96 5.44 -11.06 -7.56
N ALA A 97 4.33 -10.32 -7.36
CA ALA A 97 2.99 -10.74 -7.73
C ALA A 97 2.53 -10.22 -9.11
N LYS A 98 3.41 -9.57 -9.89
CA LYS A 98 3.07 -8.96 -11.18
C LYS A 98 2.59 -9.96 -12.24
N SER A 99 3.07 -11.21 -12.20
CA SER A 99 2.61 -12.27 -13.09
C SER A 99 1.17 -12.70 -12.74
N SER A 100 0.35 -12.95 -13.75
CA SER A 100 -1.06 -13.38 -13.57
C SER A 100 -1.19 -14.60 -12.65
N SER A 101 -0.31 -15.60 -12.81
CA SER A 101 -0.29 -16.79 -11.95
C SER A 101 0.09 -16.51 -10.49
N ARG A 102 0.78 -15.40 -10.21
CA ARG A 102 1.21 -15.00 -8.87
C ARG A 102 0.26 -14.01 -8.18
N ARG A 103 -0.80 -13.59 -8.85
CA ARG A 103 -1.80 -12.66 -8.25
C ARG A 103 -2.49 -13.25 -7.03
N ILE A 104 -2.52 -14.57 -6.88
CA ILE A 104 -3.00 -15.22 -5.67
C ILE A 104 -2.17 -14.85 -4.43
N LEU A 105 -0.93 -14.38 -4.61
CA LEU A 105 -0.06 -13.95 -3.52
C LEU A 105 -0.39 -12.56 -2.97
N VAL A 106 -1.29 -11.81 -3.61
CA VAL A 106 -1.57 -10.41 -3.23
C VAL A 106 -2.07 -10.30 -1.78
N LEU A 107 -3.00 -11.15 -1.36
CA LEU A 107 -3.48 -11.15 0.03
C LEU A 107 -2.41 -11.60 1.03
N PRO A 108 -1.68 -12.72 0.82
CA PRO A 108 -0.53 -13.04 1.66
C PRO A 108 0.51 -11.91 1.74
N LEU A 109 0.80 -11.22 0.63
CA LEU A 109 1.74 -10.11 0.62
C LEU A 109 1.22 -8.88 1.38
N ALA A 110 -0.09 -8.62 1.36
CA ALA A 110 -0.70 -7.58 2.19
C ALA A 110 -0.51 -7.88 3.69
N VAL A 111 -0.76 -9.13 4.11
CA VAL A 111 -0.52 -9.57 5.50
C VAL A 111 0.96 -9.43 5.88
N VAL A 112 1.87 -9.86 5.01
CA VAL A 112 3.33 -9.69 5.23
C VAL A 112 3.68 -8.21 5.36
N SER A 113 3.10 -7.33 4.55
CA SER A 113 3.29 -5.88 4.62
C SER A 113 2.85 -5.32 5.98
N SER A 114 1.68 -5.73 6.48
CA SER A 114 1.18 -5.32 7.80
C SER A 114 2.13 -5.75 8.93
N VAL A 115 2.67 -6.97 8.85
CA VAL A 115 3.64 -7.48 9.84
C VAL A 115 4.93 -6.69 9.79
N ILE A 116 5.47 -6.44 8.59
CA ILE A 116 6.69 -5.65 8.41
C ILE A 116 6.48 -4.24 8.95
N PHE A 117 5.36 -3.61 8.60
CA PHE A 117 5.01 -2.29 9.12
C PHE A 117 4.99 -2.29 10.65
N PHE A 118 4.27 -3.22 11.27
CA PHE A 118 4.20 -3.34 12.72
C PHE A 118 5.57 -3.50 13.37
N VAL A 119 6.42 -4.38 12.83
CA VAL A 119 7.75 -4.64 13.39
C VAL A 119 8.64 -3.41 13.25
N MET A 120 8.73 -2.83 12.06
CA MET A 120 9.65 -1.71 11.80
C MET A 120 9.28 -0.45 12.55
N THR A 121 8.01 -0.07 12.53
CA THR A 121 7.57 1.20 13.12
C THR A 121 7.62 1.17 14.64
N ASN A 122 7.23 0.06 15.27
CA ASN A 122 7.29 -0.06 16.73
C ASN A 122 8.73 -0.20 17.23
N PHE A 123 9.62 -0.82 16.45
CA PHE A 123 11.04 -0.80 16.77
C PHE A 123 11.59 0.64 16.76
N ALA A 124 11.24 1.43 15.74
CA ALA A 124 11.64 2.83 15.67
C ALA A 124 11.08 3.65 16.85
N VAL A 125 9.81 3.43 17.20
CA VAL A 125 9.19 4.07 18.38
C VAL A 125 9.96 3.71 19.66
N TRP A 126 10.27 2.43 19.89
CA TRP A 126 11.04 2.00 21.04
C TRP A 126 12.43 2.65 21.07
N MET A 127 13.10 2.75 19.92
CA MET A 127 14.45 3.30 19.82
C MET A 127 14.53 4.81 20.03
N SER A 128 13.51 5.59 19.58
CA SER A 128 13.64 7.04 19.46
C SER A 128 12.70 7.85 20.35
N SER A 129 11.54 7.30 20.77
CA SER A 129 10.50 8.11 21.41
C SER A 129 10.75 8.44 22.88
N GLY A 130 11.66 7.71 23.55
CA GLY A 130 11.86 7.85 25.01
C GLY A 130 10.69 7.37 25.87
N MET A 131 9.60 6.84 25.27
CA MET A 131 8.42 6.35 26.00
C MET A 131 8.67 5.03 26.73
N TYR A 132 9.65 4.27 26.29
CA TYR A 132 9.95 2.93 26.80
C TYR A 132 11.43 2.82 27.17
N PRO A 133 11.79 2.11 28.26
CA PRO A 133 13.18 1.79 28.55
C PRO A 133 13.85 1.02 27.40
N HIS A 134 15.13 1.29 27.15
CA HIS A 134 15.90 0.61 26.11
C HIS A 134 16.43 -0.75 26.61
N ASP A 135 15.50 -1.60 27.09
CA ASP A 135 15.76 -2.97 27.50
C ASP A 135 14.70 -3.91 26.90
N VAL A 136 14.86 -5.21 27.11
CA VAL A 136 13.95 -6.22 26.58
C VAL A 136 12.53 -6.04 27.11
N ALA A 137 12.37 -5.63 28.38
CA ALA A 137 11.06 -5.41 28.98
C ALA A 137 10.35 -4.21 28.35
N GLY A 138 11.09 -3.13 28.08
CA GLY A 138 10.59 -1.93 27.38
C GLY A 138 10.22 -2.24 25.92
N LEU A 139 11.03 -3.03 25.22
CA LEU A 139 10.72 -3.49 23.87
C LEU A 139 9.41 -4.28 23.84
N LEU A 140 9.25 -5.25 24.74
CA LEU A 140 8.03 -6.06 24.83
C LEU A 140 6.80 -5.19 25.16
N LYS A 141 6.94 -4.23 26.09
CA LYS A 141 5.84 -3.29 26.42
C LYS A 141 5.43 -2.46 25.21
N CYS A 142 6.40 -1.96 24.41
CA CYS A 142 6.12 -1.21 23.19
C CYS A 142 5.29 -2.03 22.21
N TYR A 143 5.72 -3.26 21.91
CA TYR A 143 5.01 -4.13 20.97
C TYR A 143 3.63 -4.56 21.47
N VAL A 144 3.50 -4.88 22.76
CA VAL A 144 2.20 -5.22 23.36
C VAL A 144 1.22 -4.06 23.30
N ALA A 145 1.68 -2.83 23.60
CA ALA A 145 0.86 -1.62 23.50
C ALA A 145 0.43 -1.32 22.05
N ALA A 146 1.18 -1.80 21.07
CA ALA A 146 0.89 -1.59 19.65
C ALA A 146 -0.07 -2.62 19.03
N ILE A 147 -0.42 -3.71 19.73
CA ILE A 147 -1.30 -4.76 19.20
C ILE A 147 -2.66 -4.22 18.70
N PRO A 148 -3.36 -3.31 19.39
CA PRO A 148 -4.63 -2.77 18.89
C PRO A 148 -4.47 -2.05 17.55
N PHE A 149 -3.38 -1.31 17.36
CA PHE A 149 -3.08 -0.63 16.10
C PHE A 149 -2.73 -1.63 14.99
N PHE A 150 -2.03 -2.71 15.33
CA PHE A 150 -1.73 -3.78 14.38
C PHE A 150 -3.00 -4.46 13.85
N GLN A 151 -3.99 -4.68 14.70
CA GLN A 151 -5.28 -5.23 14.27
C GLN A 151 -5.94 -4.33 13.22
N ASN A 152 -5.94 -3.03 13.44
CA ASN A 152 -6.47 -2.06 12.48
C ASN A 152 -5.66 -2.04 11.18
N THR A 153 -4.32 -2.10 11.26
CA THR A 153 -3.44 -2.20 10.08
C THR A 153 -3.78 -3.43 9.25
N LEU A 154 -3.85 -4.59 9.89
CA LEU A 154 -4.13 -5.87 9.22
C LEU A 154 -5.52 -5.89 8.56
N MET A 155 -6.54 -5.37 9.26
CA MET A 155 -7.89 -5.25 8.70
C MET A 155 -7.94 -4.24 7.56
N GLY A 156 -7.29 -3.10 7.71
CA GLY A 156 -7.23 -2.05 6.70
C GLY A 156 -6.54 -2.54 5.43
N ASP A 157 -5.32 -3.08 5.56
CA ASP A 157 -4.54 -3.58 4.42
C ASP A 157 -5.28 -4.70 3.68
N THR A 158 -5.92 -5.62 4.41
CA THR A 158 -6.72 -6.70 3.82
C THR A 158 -7.94 -6.15 3.09
N PHE A 159 -8.72 -5.28 3.75
CA PHE A 159 -9.92 -4.66 3.18
C PHE A 159 -9.61 -3.88 1.90
N TRP A 160 -8.64 -2.96 1.96
CA TRP A 160 -8.29 -2.13 0.82
C TRP A 160 -7.65 -2.94 -0.31
N THR A 161 -6.89 -3.98 0.01
CA THR A 161 -6.35 -4.90 -1.00
C THR A 161 -7.48 -5.62 -1.73
N ILE A 162 -8.46 -6.17 -1.02
CA ILE A 162 -9.63 -6.81 -1.64
C ILE A 162 -10.42 -5.79 -2.48
N ALA A 163 -10.63 -4.58 -1.99
CA ALA A 163 -11.35 -3.54 -2.70
C ALA A 163 -10.64 -3.17 -4.02
N LEU A 164 -9.34 -2.88 -3.98
CA LEU A 164 -8.57 -2.46 -5.16
C LEU A 164 -8.44 -3.58 -6.20
N PHE A 165 -8.03 -4.76 -5.79
CA PHE A 165 -7.87 -5.88 -6.73
C PHE A 165 -9.20 -6.47 -7.17
N GLY A 166 -10.24 -6.41 -6.31
CA GLY A 166 -11.59 -6.82 -6.64
C GLY A 166 -12.21 -5.96 -7.74
N THR A 167 -12.02 -4.64 -7.69
CA THR A 167 -12.51 -3.74 -8.77
C THR A 167 -11.90 -4.09 -10.12
N VAL A 168 -10.60 -4.39 -10.16
CA VAL A 168 -9.93 -4.83 -11.41
C VAL A 168 -10.47 -6.18 -11.88
N ALA A 169 -10.68 -7.12 -10.97
CA ALA A 169 -11.23 -8.44 -11.32
C ALA A 169 -12.64 -8.34 -11.88
N ILE A 170 -13.50 -7.52 -11.26
CA ILE A 170 -14.88 -7.27 -11.74
C ILE A 170 -14.85 -6.60 -13.12
N TRP A 171 -14.01 -5.59 -13.30
CA TRP A 171 -13.88 -4.90 -14.59
C TRP A 171 -13.40 -5.85 -15.71
N GLN A 172 -12.43 -6.71 -15.44
CA GLN A 172 -11.96 -7.72 -16.38
C GLN A 172 -13.04 -8.75 -16.72
N ALA A 173 -13.83 -9.18 -15.74
CA ALA A 173 -14.93 -10.11 -15.95
C ALA A 173 -16.06 -9.50 -16.78
N ALA A 174 -16.36 -8.20 -16.59
CA ALA A 174 -17.39 -7.48 -17.34
C ALA A 174 -16.97 -7.17 -18.78
N GLY A 175 -15.66 -6.92 -19.01
CA GLY A 175 -15.09 -6.60 -20.34
C GLY A 175 -14.70 -7.81 -21.18
N SER A 176 -14.67 -9.02 -20.62
CA SER A 176 -14.44 -10.24 -21.39
C SER A 176 -15.69 -10.54 -22.24
N PRO A 177 -15.59 -10.59 -23.60
CA PRO A 177 -16.71 -11.06 -24.39
C PRO A 177 -17.03 -12.49 -23.92
N ARG A 178 -18.23 -12.67 -23.35
CA ARG A 178 -18.75 -14.01 -23.06
C ARG A 178 -18.66 -14.75 -24.37
N ASN A 179 -17.83 -15.81 -24.44
CA ASN A 179 -17.84 -16.76 -25.52
C ASN A 179 -19.29 -17.16 -25.77
N ASN A 180 -19.87 -16.61 -26.83
CA ASN A 180 -21.21 -16.99 -27.28
C ASN A 180 -21.06 -18.40 -27.85
N PRO A 181 -21.64 -19.45 -27.24
CA PRO A 181 -21.50 -20.82 -27.73
C PRO A 181 -22.44 -21.10 -28.95
N ARG A 182 -22.74 -20.07 -29.72
CA ARG A 182 -23.58 -20.18 -30.93
C ARG A 182 -22.81 -19.75 -32.16
N VAL A 183 -21.81 -20.52 -32.57
CA VAL A 183 -21.43 -20.74 -33.97
C VAL A 183 -20.81 -22.12 -34.04
N VAL A 184 -21.63 -23.11 -34.28
CA VAL A 184 -21.26 -24.35 -34.94
C VAL A 184 -21.72 -24.22 -36.38
#